data_9b099f2afaf3137a08f531f80b3090f4
#
_entry.id   9b099f2afaf3137a08f531f80b3090f4
#
_cell.length_a   1.000
_cell.length_b   1.000
_cell.length_c   1.000
_cell.angle_alpha   90.00
_cell.angle_beta   90.00
_cell.angle_gamma   90.00
#
_symmetry.space_group_name_H-M   'P 1'
#
loop_
_entity.id
_entity.type
_entity.pdbx_description
1 polymer ?
#
loop_
_entity_poly.entity_id
_entity_poly.type
_entity_poly.pdbx_seq_one_letter_code
_entity_poly.pdbx_strand_id
1 'polypeptide(L)'
;MGRLSISLASLMVVSMLGSTATAFDYKDALEKSLLFFEAQRSGELPPDRRVNWRGDSALTDGFEQGVNLVGGYYDAGDHVKFGFPMAFAVTMLSWGVIEFEKETVGDGDGDHLCWERAEDMTTSRTAYKIDANRRGSEVAGETAAALAAASRAFKPFDAKYSNLLLLHAKQLFTFADTFRGRYDETLKFARKFYPSSTGFHDELLWAATWLYEATNDQSYLSYVSQNAVAFGGTGWAVKEFYWDNKYAGLQVLLTKVLLQAGSAPYSSVLKQYQAKAEFFVCACLQKNKGHDVKMTPGGLLYFDDWNNMQYPQVCPVPG
;
A
#
# COMPACT_ATOMS: atom_id res chain seq x y z
N MET A 1 32.47 -25.65 -56.64
CA MET A 1 31.86 -24.42 -56.14
C MET A 1 30.39 -24.61 -55.69
N GLY A 2 30.09 -25.61 -54.90
CA GLY A 2 28.68 -25.97 -54.61
C GLY A 2 28.31 -26.15 -53.12
N ARG A 3 29.21 -25.79 -52.19
CA ARG A 3 28.99 -26.02 -50.75
C ARG A 3 28.82 -24.76 -49.87
N LEU A 4 28.95 -23.54 -50.41
CA LEU A 4 28.84 -22.30 -49.64
C LEU A 4 27.41 -21.71 -49.65
N SER A 5 26.60 -22.03 -50.67
CA SER A 5 25.26 -21.44 -50.81
C SER A 5 24.20 -21.98 -49.83
N ILE A 6 24.39 -23.23 -49.34
CA ILE A 6 23.42 -23.85 -48.42
C ILE A 6 23.58 -23.28 -46.98
N SER A 7 24.80 -22.91 -46.63
CA SER A 7 25.09 -22.38 -45.27
C SER A 7 24.53 -20.98 -45.03
N LEU A 8 24.48 -20.11 -46.06
CA LEU A 8 23.92 -18.76 -45.92
C LEU A 8 22.39 -18.75 -45.85
N ALA A 9 21.73 -19.62 -46.63
CA ALA A 9 20.27 -19.74 -46.59
C ALA A 9 19.79 -20.30 -45.24
N SER A 10 20.52 -21.27 -44.66
CA SER A 10 20.20 -21.77 -43.31
C SER A 10 20.44 -20.74 -42.20
N LEU A 11 21.42 -19.86 -42.33
CA LEU A 11 21.63 -18.76 -41.37
C LEU A 11 20.55 -17.69 -41.46
N MET A 12 20.06 -17.36 -42.66
CA MET A 12 18.96 -16.41 -42.82
C MET A 12 17.62 -16.94 -42.28
N VAL A 13 17.36 -18.24 -42.38
CA VAL A 13 16.11 -18.81 -41.82
C VAL A 13 16.16 -18.88 -40.28
N VAL A 14 17.31 -19.13 -39.70
CA VAL A 14 17.49 -19.11 -38.24
C VAL A 14 17.39 -17.67 -37.69
N SER A 15 17.82 -16.66 -38.43
CA SER A 15 17.65 -15.24 -37.97
C SER A 15 16.23 -14.71 -38.11
N MET A 16 15.35 -15.37 -38.89
CA MET A 16 13.92 -15.00 -38.98
C MET A 16 13.04 -15.72 -37.94
N LEU A 17 13.58 -16.66 -37.19
CA LEU A 17 12.94 -17.26 -36.02
C LEU A 17 13.31 -16.51 -34.72
N GLY A 18 13.76 -15.27 -34.83
CA GLY A 18 13.89 -14.36 -33.70
C GLY A 18 12.54 -14.28 -33.01
N SER A 19 12.46 -14.82 -31.80
CA SER A 19 11.31 -14.75 -30.93
C SER A 19 10.79 -13.33 -30.93
N THR A 20 9.61 -13.09 -31.48
CA THR A 20 8.86 -11.88 -31.19
C THR A 20 8.51 -11.97 -29.70
N ALA A 21 9.41 -11.48 -28.85
CA ALA A 21 9.05 -11.17 -27.49
C ALA A 21 7.92 -10.13 -27.60
N THR A 22 6.68 -10.58 -27.48
CA THR A 22 5.56 -9.67 -27.36
C THR A 22 5.79 -8.90 -26.08
N ALA A 23 6.13 -7.64 -26.21
CA ALA A 23 6.23 -6.76 -25.07
C ALA A 23 4.87 -6.79 -24.34
N PHE A 24 4.89 -6.92 -23.00
CA PHE A 24 3.67 -6.86 -22.22
C PHE A 24 2.99 -5.51 -22.46
N ASP A 25 1.69 -5.53 -22.73
CA ASP A 25 0.89 -4.32 -22.80
C ASP A 25 0.54 -3.85 -21.38
N TYR A 26 1.42 -3.04 -20.81
CA TYR A 26 1.24 -2.48 -19.49
C TYR A 26 0.03 -1.54 -19.39
N LYS A 27 -0.41 -0.93 -20.50
CA LYS A 27 -1.62 -0.12 -20.53
C LYS A 27 -2.86 -0.98 -20.36
N ASP A 28 -2.96 -2.08 -21.10
CA ASP A 28 -4.06 -3.06 -20.98
C ASP A 28 -4.07 -3.70 -19.57
N ALA A 29 -2.90 -4.01 -19.01
CA ALA A 29 -2.79 -4.52 -17.64
C ALA A 29 -3.29 -3.49 -16.60
N LEU A 30 -2.92 -2.21 -16.74
CA LEU A 30 -3.40 -1.13 -15.89
C LEU A 30 -4.92 -0.93 -16.02
N GLU A 31 -5.45 -0.91 -17.24
CA GLU A 31 -6.89 -0.77 -17.49
C GLU A 31 -7.69 -1.91 -16.83
N LYS A 32 -7.21 -3.16 -16.91
CA LYS A 32 -7.82 -4.32 -16.24
C LYS A 32 -7.71 -4.25 -14.71
N SER A 33 -6.59 -3.77 -14.19
CA SER A 33 -6.42 -3.55 -12.75
C SER A 33 -7.40 -2.50 -12.22
N LEU A 34 -7.63 -1.42 -12.96
CA LEU A 34 -8.63 -0.40 -12.60
C LEU A 34 -10.06 -0.95 -12.66
N LEU A 35 -10.38 -1.83 -13.62
CA LEU A 35 -11.68 -2.53 -13.66
C LEU A 35 -11.88 -3.44 -12.44
N PHE A 36 -10.82 -4.08 -11.94
CA PHE A 36 -10.89 -4.86 -10.70
C PHE A 36 -11.31 -3.97 -9.51
N PHE A 37 -10.68 -2.80 -9.34
CA PHE A 37 -11.10 -1.85 -8.30
C PHE A 37 -12.54 -1.37 -8.49
N GLU A 38 -12.97 -1.07 -9.70
CA GLU A 38 -14.38 -0.71 -9.98
C GLU A 38 -15.35 -1.85 -9.60
N ALA A 39 -14.96 -3.11 -9.78
CA ALA A 39 -15.76 -4.26 -9.40
C ALA A 39 -15.90 -4.43 -7.88
N GLN A 40 -14.95 -3.93 -7.09
CA GLN A 40 -14.97 -3.99 -5.62
C GLN A 40 -15.69 -2.81 -4.94
N ARG A 41 -16.25 -1.88 -5.70
CA ARG A 41 -16.93 -0.68 -5.13
C ARG A 41 -18.17 -1.03 -4.33
N SER A 42 -18.35 -0.33 -3.21
CA SER A 42 -19.51 -0.33 -2.33
C SER A 42 -20.27 0.98 -2.44
N GLY A 43 -21.51 1.03 -1.97
CA GLY A 43 -22.36 2.20 -1.96
C GLY A 43 -23.13 2.39 -3.25
N GLU A 44 -23.57 3.62 -3.49
CA GLU A 44 -24.20 4.06 -4.74
C GLU A 44 -23.14 4.14 -5.84
N LEU A 45 -23.34 3.42 -6.93
CA LEU A 45 -22.38 3.35 -8.03
C LEU A 45 -22.64 4.44 -9.08
N PRO A 46 -21.58 5.05 -9.66
CA PRO A 46 -21.77 6.08 -10.67
C PRO A 46 -22.45 5.53 -11.94
N PRO A 47 -23.30 6.34 -12.62
CA PRO A 47 -24.06 5.88 -13.78
C PRO A 47 -23.19 5.53 -15.00
N ASP A 48 -21.97 6.06 -15.07
CA ASP A 48 -20.97 5.84 -16.12
C ASP A 48 -19.98 4.72 -15.81
N ARG A 49 -20.28 3.89 -14.79
CA ARG A 49 -19.43 2.74 -14.41
C ARG A 49 -19.19 1.78 -15.59
N ARG A 50 -17.95 1.33 -15.75
CA ARG A 50 -17.57 0.37 -16.80
C ARG A 50 -17.97 -1.07 -16.45
N VAL A 51 -18.09 -1.39 -15.15
CA VAL A 51 -18.52 -2.70 -14.62
C VAL A 51 -20.04 -2.69 -14.48
N ASN A 52 -20.74 -3.00 -15.57
CA ASN A 52 -22.19 -2.86 -15.68
C ASN A 52 -23.03 -3.99 -15.00
N TRP A 53 -22.37 -5.08 -14.60
CA TRP A 53 -23.01 -6.18 -13.86
C TRP A 53 -23.05 -5.94 -12.33
N ARG A 54 -22.38 -4.88 -11.83
CA ARG A 54 -22.46 -4.44 -10.44
C ARG A 54 -23.58 -3.40 -10.26
N GLY A 55 -24.26 -3.49 -9.09
CA GLY A 55 -25.30 -2.56 -8.65
C GLY A 55 -24.93 -1.89 -7.32
N ASP A 56 -25.84 -1.05 -6.81
CA ASP A 56 -25.68 -0.39 -5.52
C ASP A 56 -25.75 -1.40 -4.37
N SER A 57 -24.93 -1.19 -3.33
CA SER A 57 -24.82 -2.11 -2.19
C SER A 57 -24.36 -1.42 -0.93
N ALA A 58 -24.66 -1.99 0.24
CA ALA A 58 -24.26 -1.45 1.56
C ALA A 58 -24.66 0.03 1.77
N LEU A 59 -25.85 0.41 1.33
CA LEU A 59 -26.37 1.77 1.35
C LEU A 59 -26.72 2.28 2.77
N THR A 60 -26.60 1.43 3.79
CA THR A 60 -26.89 1.76 5.19
C THR A 60 -25.66 1.66 6.09
N ASP A 61 -24.49 1.51 5.53
CA ASP A 61 -23.25 1.35 6.28
C ASP A 61 -23.01 2.51 7.25
N GLY A 62 -22.83 2.19 8.54
CA GLY A 62 -22.57 3.13 9.62
C GLY A 62 -23.82 3.78 10.23
N PHE A 63 -25.01 3.62 9.66
CA PHE A 63 -26.22 4.30 10.15
C PHE A 63 -26.61 3.89 11.57
N GLU A 64 -26.40 2.62 11.95
CA GLU A 64 -26.61 2.14 13.32
C GLU A 64 -25.71 2.86 14.36
N GLN A 65 -24.57 3.38 13.93
CA GLN A 65 -23.63 4.13 14.77
C GLN A 65 -23.76 5.66 14.59
N GLY A 66 -24.77 6.12 13.86
CA GLY A 66 -25.04 7.53 13.62
C GLY A 66 -24.01 8.22 12.70
N VAL A 67 -23.31 7.45 11.87
CA VAL A 67 -22.32 7.95 10.90
C VAL A 67 -22.65 7.45 9.50
N ASN A 68 -22.22 8.17 8.48
CA ASN A 68 -22.34 7.73 7.09
C ASN A 68 -21.01 7.09 6.65
N LEU A 69 -21.03 5.78 6.41
CA LEU A 69 -19.90 5.00 5.87
C LEU A 69 -20.28 4.35 4.52
N VAL A 70 -21.32 4.86 3.86
CA VAL A 70 -21.72 4.40 2.52
C VAL A 70 -20.62 4.72 1.52
N GLY A 71 -20.32 3.77 0.64
CA GLY A 71 -19.25 3.89 -0.35
C GLY A 71 -17.98 3.15 0.06
N GLY A 72 -16.90 3.40 -0.66
CA GLY A 72 -15.62 2.71 -0.52
C GLY A 72 -15.56 1.39 -1.31
N TYR A 73 -14.70 0.47 -0.87
CA TYR A 73 -14.40 -0.77 -1.59
C TYR A 73 -14.39 -1.96 -0.64
N TYR A 74 -14.85 -3.10 -1.11
CA TYR A 74 -14.79 -4.37 -0.39
C TYR A 74 -13.39 -4.97 -0.43
N ASP A 75 -13.03 -5.74 0.59
CA ASP A 75 -11.82 -6.55 0.59
C ASP A 75 -11.93 -7.71 -0.42
N ALA A 76 -10.82 -8.29 -0.80
CA ALA A 76 -10.83 -9.38 -1.77
C ALA A 76 -11.36 -10.67 -1.14
N GLY A 77 -12.44 -11.22 -1.73
CA GLY A 77 -13.04 -12.49 -1.32
C GLY A 77 -14.18 -12.35 -0.32
N ASP A 78 -14.55 -11.12 0.07
CA ASP A 78 -15.68 -10.83 0.95
C ASP A 78 -16.30 -9.44 0.69
N HIS A 79 -17.29 -9.04 1.49
CA HIS A 79 -17.93 -7.73 1.41
C HIS A 79 -17.60 -6.83 2.61
N VAL A 80 -16.45 -7.09 3.22
CA VAL A 80 -15.95 -6.27 4.32
C VAL A 80 -15.15 -5.08 3.81
N LYS A 81 -15.02 -4.09 4.64
CA LYS A 81 -14.24 -2.89 4.38
C LYS A 81 -13.25 -2.66 5.54
N PHE A 82 -12.06 -3.29 5.48
CA PHE A 82 -11.01 -3.15 6.48
C PHE A 82 -10.20 -1.87 6.30
N GLY A 83 -10.31 -0.94 7.25
CA GLY A 83 -9.68 0.37 7.14
C GLY A 83 -8.15 0.35 7.11
N PHE A 84 -7.50 -0.62 7.76
CA PHE A 84 -6.04 -0.65 7.87
C PHE A 84 -5.35 -1.11 6.57
N PRO A 85 -5.62 -2.30 6.02
CA PRO A 85 -5.02 -2.69 4.75
C PRO A 85 -5.47 -1.79 3.59
N MET A 86 -6.66 -1.20 3.67
CA MET A 86 -7.09 -0.24 2.68
C MET A 86 -6.32 1.09 2.77
N ALA A 87 -6.08 1.61 3.96
CA ALA A 87 -5.25 2.80 4.10
C ALA A 87 -3.85 2.54 3.50
N PHE A 88 -3.27 1.34 3.70
CA PHE A 88 -2.05 0.93 3.02
C PHE A 88 -2.23 0.90 1.48
N ALA A 89 -3.30 0.31 0.97
CA ALA A 89 -3.58 0.31 -0.46
C ALA A 89 -3.74 1.74 -1.01
N VAL A 90 -4.42 2.64 -0.29
CA VAL A 90 -4.53 4.07 -0.66
C VAL A 90 -3.17 4.76 -0.62
N THR A 91 -2.32 4.49 0.36
CA THR A 91 -0.96 5.04 0.39
C THR A 91 -0.15 4.55 -0.81
N MET A 92 -0.19 3.26 -1.11
CA MET A 92 0.52 2.67 -2.25
C MET A 92 -0.02 3.16 -3.59
N LEU A 93 -1.34 3.23 -3.75
CA LEU A 93 -1.97 3.79 -4.95
C LEU A 93 -1.71 5.29 -5.08
N SER A 94 -1.72 6.05 -4.00
CA SER A 94 -1.38 7.48 -4.02
C SER A 94 0.10 7.71 -4.27
N TRP A 95 0.97 6.86 -3.75
CA TRP A 95 2.39 6.82 -4.12
C TRP A 95 2.52 6.40 -5.58
N GLY A 96 1.76 5.41 -6.02
CA GLY A 96 1.60 5.01 -7.38
C GLY A 96 0.86 6.04 -8.25
N VAL A 97 -0.07 6.98 -7.80
CA VAL A 97 -0.76 8.08 -8.47
C VAL A 97 0.03 9.39 -8.35
N ILE A 98 0.72 9.71 -7.36
CA ILE A 98 1.85 10.56 -7.41
C ILE A 98 2.62 9.94 -8.54
N GLU A 99 2.12 8.77 -8.61
CA GLU A 99 2.23 7.81 -9.63
C GLU A 99 0.82 7.26 -10.11
N PHE A 100 -0.37 6.99 -9.32
CA PHE A 100 -1.75 6.46 -9.68
C PHE A 100 -2.72 6.39 -8.46
N GLU A 101 -4.02 6.00 -8.39
CA GLU A 101 -4.99 6.08 -7.23
C GLU A 101 -6.00 4.93 -6.97
N LYS A 102 -6.58 4.55 -5.80
CA LYS A 102 -7.61 4.65 -4.70
C LYS A 102 -8.32 3.37 -4.14
N GLU A 103 -8.89 3.19 -2.97
CA GLU A 103 -9.79 3.30 -1.78
C GLU A 103 -10.71 2.10 -1.27
N THR A 104 -11.35 2.03 0.03
CA THR A 104 -12.09 0.89 0.67
C THR A 104 -13.08 1.04 1.83
N VAL A 105 -13.81 -0.07 2.35
CA VAL A 105 -14.51 -0.37 3.64
C VAL A 105 -15.39 -1.67 3.68
N GLY A 106 -15.65 -2.50 4.82
CA GLY A 106 -16.59 -3.65 5.06
C GLY A 106 -16.46 -4.54 6.32
N ASP A 107 -17.36 -5.56 6.66
CA ASP A 107 -17.37 -6.51 7.80
C ASP A 107 -16.99 -7.97 7.43
N GLY A 108 -16.12 -8.69 8.20
CA GLY A 108 -15.48 -9.94 7.83
C GLY A 108 -16.10 -11.28 8.25
N ASP A 109 -16.57 -11.44 9.49
CA ASP A 109 -16.94 -12.78 9.99
C ASP A 109 -18.25 -13.31 9.39
N GLY A 110 -19.27 -12.47 9.26
CA GLY A 110 -20.54 -12.87 8.67
C GLY A 110 -20.43 -13.10 7.17
N ASP A 111 -19.63 -12.30 6.53
CA ASP A 111 -19.48 -12.29 5.08
C ASP A 111 -18.65 -13.48 4.56
N HIS A 112 -17.57 -13.86 5.28
CA HIS A 112 -16.76 -15.05 4.95
C HIS A 112 -17.52 -16.39 5.02
N LEU A 113 -18.69 -16.41 5.64
CA LEU A 113 -19.55 -17.61 5.71
C LEU A 113 -20.60 -17.66 4.61
N CYS A 114 -20.78 -16.59 3.85
CA CYS A 114 -21.82 -16.45 2.85
C CYS A 114 -21.25 -15.94 1.50
N TRP A 115 -21.30 -16.78 0.49
CA TRP A 115 -20.92 -16.44 -0.87
C TRP A 115 -22.15 -15.94 -1.65
N GLU A 116 -22.44 -14.65 -1.51
CA GLU A 116 -23.55 -13.98 -2.20
C GLU A 116 -23.03 -12.75 -2.98
N ARG A 117 -23.85 -12.15 -3.84
CA ARG A 117 -23.49 -10.90 -4.48
C ARG A 117 -23.59 -9.75 -3.47
N ALA A 118 -22.74 -8.73 -3.63
CA ALA A 118 -22.76 -7.55 -2.74
C ALA A 118 -24.12 -6.84 -2.72
N GLU A 119 -24.87 -6.91 -3.82
CA GLU A 119 -26.20 -6.34 -3.96
C GLU A 119 -27.28 -7.11 -3.15
N ASP A 120 -27.04 -8.39 -2.90
CA ASP A 120 -27.97 -9.32 -2.24
C ASP A 120 -27.59 -9.60 -0.79
N MET A 121 -26.49 -9.04 -0.29
CA MET A 121 -25.95 -9.38 1.05
C MET A 121 -26.92 -9.09 2.16
N THR A 122 -27.07 -10.06 3.07
CA THR A 122 -27.92 -10.03 4.25
C THR A 122 -27.12 -10.01 5.55
N THR A 123 -25.80 -10.11 5.46
CA THR A 123 -24.87 -10.11 6.58
C THR A 123 -24.87 -8.76 7.32
N SER A 124 -24.60 -8.80 8.63
CA SER A 124 -24.56 -7.60 9.47
C SER A 124 -23.52 -6.60 8.97
N ARG A 125 -23.90 -5.33 8.90
CA ARG A 125 -23.04 -4.21 8.49
C ARG A 125 -22.51 -3.44 9.71
N THR A 126 -22.07 -4.17 10.75
CA THR A 126 -21.55 -3.60 11.99
C THR A 126 -20.31 -2.74 11.72
N ALA A 127 -20.36 -1.47 12.15
CA ALA A 127 -19.21 -0.57 12.06
C ALA A 127 -18.42 -0.54 13.38
N TYR A 128 -17.11 -0.60 13.27
CA TYR A 128 -16.19 -0.52 14.40
C TYR A 128 -15.40 0.77 14.35
N LYS A 129 -15.11 1.37 15.52
CA LYS A 129 -14.33 2.60 15.58
C LYS A 129 -13.16 2.50 16.54
N ILE A 130 -12.10 3.22 16.24
CA ILE A 130 -11.04 3.57 17.18
C ILE A 130 -11.33 4.92 17.83
N ASP A 131 -10.98 5.08 19.10
CA ASP A 131 -11.10 6.31 19.87
C ASP A 131 -10.07 6.31 21.04
N ALA A 132 -10.05 7.34 21.87
CA ALA A 132 -9.10 7.45 22.99
C ALA A 132 -9.09 6.24 23.95
N ASN A 133 -10.21 5.50 24.06
CA ASN A 133 -10.35 4.31 24.91
C ASN A 133 -10.17 3.01 24.12
N ARG A 134 -10.40 3.03 22.82
CA ARG A 134 -10.21 1.93 21.87
C ARG A 134 -9.17 2.37 20.85
N ARG A 135 -7.92 2.25 21.23
CA ARG A 135 -6.76 2.77 20.50
C ARG A 135 -6.58 2.04 19.17
N GLY A 136 -5.80 2.64 18.27
CA GLY A 136 -5.50 2.09 16.95
C GLY A 136 -4.53 3.01 16.22
N SER A 137 -3.30 3.11 16.76
CA SER A 137 -2.29 4.01 16.22
C SER A 137 -1.84 3.58 14.83
N GLU A 138 -1.79 2.28 14.54
CA GLU A 138 -1.49 1.75 13.22
C GLU A 138 -2.55 2.16 12.19
N VAL A 139 -3.83 2.00 12.51
CA VAL A 139 -4.94 2.38 11.61
C VAL A 139 -4.96 3.89 11.35
N ALA A 140 -4.82 4.68 12.41
CA ALA A 140 -4.81 6.14 12.29
C ALA A 140 -3.52 6.66 11.64
N GLY A 141 -2.37 6.05 11.93
CA GLY A 141 -1.07 6.38 11.32
C GLY A 141 -1.06 6.07 9.83
N GLU A 142 -1.48 4.87 9.43
CA GLU A 142 -1.56 4.51 8.01
C GLU A 142 -2.58 5.38 7.26
N THR A 143 -3.75 5.64 7.86
CA THR A 143 -4.74 6.54 7.25
C THR A 143 -4.19 7.98 7.12
N ALA A 144 -3.41 8.44 8.09
CA ALA A 144 -2.73 9.74 7.99
C ALA A 144 -1.71 9.75 6.83
N ALA A 145 -0.93 8.68 6.66
CA ALA A 145 -0.01 8.53 5.54
C ALA A 145 -0.76 8.53 4.20
N ALA A 146 -1.84 7.76 4.10
CA ALA A 146 -2.71 7.69 2.92
C ALA A 146 -3.25 9.07 2.51
N LEU A 147 -3.83 9.81 3.46
CA LEU A 147 -4.37 11.14 3.21
C LEU A 147 -3.28 12.16 2.89
N ALA A 148 -2.09 12.07 3.50
CA ALA A 148 -0.96 12.93 3.17
C ALA A 148 -0.42 12.63 1.75
N ALA A 149 -0.27 11.37 1.37
CA ALA A 149 0.11 10.97 0.01
C ALA A 149 -0.93 11.41 -1.00
N ALA A 150 -2.23 11.13 -0.76
CA ALA A 150 -3.33 11.57 -1.61
C ALA A 150 -3.39 13.10 -1.76
N SER A 151 -3.10 13.86 -0.69
CA SER A 151 -3.06 15.32 -0.78
C SER A 151 -2.05 15.83 -1.80
N ARG A 152 -0.89 15.16 -1.94
CA ARG A 152 0.11 15.47 -2.97
C ARG A 152 -0.40 15.15 -4.38
N ALA A 153 -1.03 13.98 -4.53
CA ALA A 153 -1.57 13.54 -5.82
C ALA A 153 -2.65 14.51 -6.34
N PHE A 154 -3.56 14.95 -5.46
CA PHE A 154 -4.64 15.88 -5.82
C PHE A 154 -4.21 17.34 -5.94
N LYS A 155 -3.09 17.74 -5.36
CA LYS A 155 -2.66 19.14 -5.31
C LYS A 155 -2.62 19.86 -6.68
N PRO A 156 -2.22 19.22 -7.79
CA PRO A 156 -2.27 19.85 -9.12
C PRO A 156 -3.69 19.96 -9.70
N PHE A 157 -4.65 19.18 -9.24
CA PHE A 157 -5.98 19.05 -9.84
C PHE A 157 -7.07 19.71 -8.99
N ASP A 158 -7.03 19.54 -7.68
CA ASP A 158 -7.98 20.12 -6.71
C ASP A 158 -7.26 20.51 -5.41
N ALA A 159 -6.80 21.75 -5.37
CA ALA A 159 -6.10 22.29 -4.21
C ALA A 159 -6.99 22.38 -2.95
N LYS A 160 -8.33 22.53 -3.10
CA LYS A 160 -9.26 22.57 -1.98
C LYS A 160 -9.39 21.18 -1.34
N TYR A 161 -9.58 20.16 -2.15
CA TYR A 161 -9.64 18.77 -1.70
C TYR A 161 -8.30 18.32 -1.11
N SER A 162 -7.19 18.63 -1.77
CA SER A 162 -5.83 18.39 -1.26
C SER A 162 -5.62 18.97 0.15
N ASN A 163 -6.05 20.22 0.38
CA ASN A 163 -5.94 20.84 1.70
C ASN A 163 -6.84 20.17 2.76
N LEU A 164 -8.02 19.68 2.38
CA LEU A 164 -8.91 18.92 3.28
C LEU A 164 -8.28 17.59 3.67
N LEU A 165 -7.73 16.84 2.71
CA LEU A 165 -7.00 15.59 2.97
C LEU A 165 -5.83 15.83 3.93
N LEU A 166 -5.04 16.86 3.70
CA LEU A 166 -3.89 17.20 4.54
C LEU A 166 -4.30 17.62 5.95
N LEU A 167 -5.42 18.32 6.11
CA LEU A 167 -6.00 18.66 7.41
C LEU A 167 -6.30 17.38 8.20
N HIS A 168 -7.02 16.42 7.59
CA HIS A 168 -7.37 15.18 8.25
C HIS A 168 -6.16 14.28 8.51
N ALA A 169 -5.17 14.26 7.61
CA ALA A 169 -3.90 13.57 7.83
C ALA A 169 -3.21 14.05 9.12
N LYS A 170 -3.13 15.36 9.34
CA LYS A 170 -2.53 15.95 10.55
C LYS A 170 -3.33 15.61 11.81
N GLN A 171 -4.66 15.63 11.74
CA GLN A 171 -5.53 15.26 12.86
C GLN A 171 -5.35 13.80 13.26
N LEU A 172 -5.31 12.89 12.29
CA LEU A 172 -5.12 11.45 12.50
C LEU A 172 -3.72 11.14 13.04
N PHE A 173 -2.69 11.77 12.53
CA PHE A 173 -1.32 11.63 13.07
C PHE A 173 -1.27 12.06 14.54
N THR A 174 -1.87 13.22 14.86
CA THR A 174 -1.94 13.71 16.24
C THR A 174 -2.70 12.72 17.14
N PHE A 175 -3.80 12.15 16.67
CA PHE A 175 -4.55 11.12 17.39
C PHE A 175 -3.70 9.86 17.60
N ALA A 176 -3.07 9.34 16.53
CA ALA A 176 -2.25 8.13 16.57
C ALA A 176 -1.09 8.24 17.59
N ASP A 177 -0.44 9.40 17.61
CA ASP A 177 0.71 9.65 18.49
C ASP A 177 0.30 9.97 19.94
N THR A 178 -0.86 10.60 20.13
CA THR A 178 -1.36 10.95 21.47
C THR A 178 -1.98 9.75 22.18
N PHE A 179 -2.76 8.93 21.48
CA PHE A 179 -3.50 7.78 22.03
C PHE A 179 -2.88 6.45 21.55
N ARG A 180 -1.57 6.27 21.81
CA ARG A 180 -0.80 5.12 21.33
C ARG A 180 -1.34 3.81 21.85
N GLY A 181 -1.52 2.84 20.94
CA GLY A 181 -1.92 1.47 21.24
C GLY A 181 -2.45 0.77 20.01
N ARG A 182 -2.44 -0.56 20.04
CA ARG A 182 -2.85 -1.42 18.92
C ARG A 182 -4.37 -1.54 18.84
N TYR A 183 -4.91 -1.49 17.61
CA TYR A 183 -6.35 -1.62 17.39
C TYR A 183 -6.86 -3.03 17.68
N ASP A 184 -6.05 -4.07 17.42
CA ASP A 184 -6.43 -5.48 17.60
C ASP A 184 -6.45 -5.95 19.06
N GLU A 185 -6.01 -5.11 20.00
CA GLU A 185 -6.18 -5.35 21.44
C GLU A 185 -7.64 -5.18 21.88
N THR A 186 -8.36 -4.27 21.25
CA THR A 186 -9.77 -3.95 21.55
C THR A 186 -10.73 -4.46 20.49
N LEU A 187 -10.36 -4.41 19.22
CA LEU A 187 -11.14 -4.92 18.10
C LEU A 187 -10.71 -6.36 17.74
N LYS A 188 -10.96 -7.27 18.67
CA LYS A 188 -10.52 -8.69 18.57
C LYS A 188 -11.03 -9.43 17.33
N PHE A 189 -12.14 -8.98 16.79
CA PHE A 189 -12.69 -9.45 15.53
C PHE A 189 -11.68 -9.22 14.38
N ALA A 190 -11.20 -7.98 14.22
CA ALA A 190 -10.26 -7.63 13.16
C ALA A 190 -8.92 -8.38 13.26
N ARG A 191 -8.49 -8.74 14.49
CA ARG A 191 -7.28 -9.54 14.74
C ARG A 191 -7.27 -10.90 14.05
N LYS A 192 -8.44 -11.45 13.75
CA LYS A 192 -8.56 -12.74 13.06
C LYS A 192 -8.10 -12.65 11.60
N PHE A 193 -8.34 -11.51 10.96
CA PHE A 193 -8.06 -11.28 9.54
C PHE A 193 -6.79 -10.46 9.34
N TYR A 194 -6.63 -9.40 10.10
CA TYR A 194 -5.54 -8.43 9.99
C TYR A 194 -4.90 -8.16 11.36
N PRO A 195 -4.10 -9.09 11.92
CA PRO A 195 -3.41 -8.88 13.19
C PRO A 195 -2.32 -7.82 13.07
N SER A 196 -2.21 -6.91 14.04
CA SER A 196 -1.09 -5.97 14.16
C SER A 196 0.13 -6.71 14.73
N SER A 197 0.98 -7.24 13.88
CA SER A 197 2.12 -8.10 14.25
C SER A 197 3.38 -7.29 14.55
N THR A 198 3.62 -6.18 13.83
CA THR A 198 4.77 -5.29 14.03
C THR A 198 4.51 -4.18 15.04
N GLY A 199 3.25 -4.00 15.45
CA GLY A 199 2.82 -2.94 16.36
C GLY A 199 2.34 -1.71 15.60
N PHE A 200 2.74 -0.49 16.00
CA PHE A 200 2.29 0.77 15.42
C PHE A 200 3.41 1.80 15.24
N HIS A 201 4.62 1.45 15.59
CA HIS A 201 5.74 2.40 15.57
C HIS A 201 6.19 2.74 14.15
N ASP A 202 6.14 1.80 13.25
CA ASP A 202 6.45 2.01 11.83
C ASP A 202 5.37 2.85 11.15
N GLU A 203 4.07 2.69 11.47
CA GLU A 203 3.02 3.57 10.96
C GLU A 203 3.15 5.01 11.46
N LEU A 204 3.61 5.23 12.69
CA LEU A 204 3.90 6.57 13.18
C LEU A 204 5.07 7.23 12.43
N LEU A 205 6.15 6.49 12.19
CA LEU A 205 7.27 6.98 11.37
C LEU A 205 6.85 7.18 9.91
N TRP A 206 6.04 6.27 9.37
CA TRP A 206 5.50 6.31 8.01
C TRP A 206 4.60 7.54 7.79
N ALA A 207 3.65 7.77 8.70
CA ALA A 207 2.77 8.93 8.66
C ALA A 207 3.55 10.25 8.76
N ALA A 208 4.52 10.35 9.68
CA ALA A 208 5.37 11.54 9.78
C ALA A 208 6.20 11.76 8.51
N THR A 209 6.71 10.68 7.88
CA THR A 209 7.45 10.77 6.62
C THR A 209 6.56 11.30 5.49
N TRP A 210 5.34 10.79 5.33
CA TRP A 210 4.39 11.28 4.33
C TRP A 210 3.89 12.70 4.59
N LEU A 211 3.71 13.07 5.86
CA LEU A 211 3.39 14.45 6.24
C LEU A 211 4.54 15.41 5.93
N TYR A 212 5.80 14.99 6.14
CA TYR A 212 6.95 15.75 5.66
C TYR A 212 6.94 15.92 4.14
N GLU A 213 6.76 14.83 3.40
CA GLU A 213 6.67 14.82 1.94
C GLU A 213 5.53 15.71 1.40
N ALA A 214 4.41 15.82 2.13
CA ALA A 214 3.27 16.63 1.72
C ALA A 214 3.40 18.12 2.09
N THR A 215 4.15 18.45 3.16
CA THR A 215 4.19 19.81 3.73
C THR A 215 5.55 20.48 3.65
N ASN A 216 6.64 19.71 3.55
CA ASN A 216 8.02 20.13 3.78
C ASN A 216 8.25 20.73 5.19
N ASP A 217 7.37 20.44 6.15
CA ASP A 217 7.47 20.90 7.53
C ASP A 217 8.52 20.08 8.29
N GLN A 218 9.60 20.74 8.70
CA GLN A 218 10.75 20.13 9.36
C GLN A 218 10.41 19.49 10.71
N SER A 219 9.28 19.82 11.32
CA SER A 219 8.84 19.20 12.56
C SER A 219 8.61 17.69 12.42
N TYR A 220 8.08 17.26 11.27
CA TYR A 220 7.89 15.83 10.97
C TYR A 220 9.21 15.10 10.72
N LEU A 221 10.16 15.72 10.03
CA LEU A 221 11.48 15.12 9.85
C LEU A 221 12.27 15.09 11.18
N SER A 222 12.07 16.07 12.03
CA SER A 222 12.57 16.06 13.42
C SER A 222 11.96 14.91 14.22
N TYR A 223 10.65 14.71 14.13
CA TYR A 223 9.96 13.59 14.79
C TYR A 223 10.53 12.23 14.36
N VAL A 224 10.66 12.01 13.04
CA VAL A 224 11.25 10.78 12.48
C VAL A 224 12.68 10.57 12.99
N SER A 225 13.49 11.63 13.05
CA SER A 225 14.87 11.55 13.47
C SER A 225 15.02 11.27 14.98
N GLN A 226 14.19 11.89 15.82
CA GLN A 226 14.20 11.71 17.27
C GLN A 226 13.71 10.31 17.69
N ASN A 227 12.79 9.72 16.94
CA ASN A 227 12.20 8.41 17.23
C ASN A 227 12.86 7.27 16.43
N ALA A 228 13.86 7.54 15.59
CA ALA A 228 14.48 6.60 14.67
C ALA A 228 14.94 5.29 15.31
N VAL A 229 15.55 5.36 16.49
CA VAL A 229 16.04 4.19 17.24
C VAL A 229 14.91 3.57 18.07
N ALA A 230 14.20 4.40 18.84
CA ALA A 230 13.16 3.93 19.77
C ALA A 230 12.01 3.20 19.06
N PHE A 231 11.68 3.62 17.83
CA PHE A 231 10.63 3.01 17.01
C PHE A 231 11.16 2.01 15.98
N GLY A 232 12.42 1.60 16.08
CA GLY A 232 13.00 0.57 15.23
C GLY A 232 13.37 1.00 13.79
N GLY A 233 13.12 2.25 13.40
CA GLY A 233 13.29 2.74 12.03
C GLY A 233 14.68 2.55 11.45
N THR A 234 15.73 2.77 12.25
CA THR A 234 17.14 2.53 11.89
C THR A 234 17.70 1.22 12.43
N GLY A 235 16.97 0.54 13.33
CA GLY A 235 17.39 -0.73 13.93
C GLY A 235 17.14 -1.94 13.00
N TRP A 236 16.00 -1.97 12.35
CA TRP A 236 15.53 -3.15 11.62
C TRP A 236 15.94 -3.11 10.16
N ALA A 237 16.63 -4.15 9.71
CA ALA A 237 16.89 -4.45 8.31
C ALA A 237 15.89 -5.51 7.88
N VAL A 238 14.82 -5.09 7.22
CA VAL A 238 13.71 -5.95 6.81
C VAL A 238 13.84 -6.33 5.32
N LYS A 239 13.19 -7.43 4.93
CA LYS A 239 13.11 -7.88 3.55
C LYS A 239 11.70 -7.78 2.98
N GLU A 240 10.75 -7.34 3.78
CA GLU A 240 9.32 -7.32 3.50
C GLU A 240 8.78 -5.91 3.64
N PHE A 241 7.78 -5.58 2.79
CA PHE A 241 7.03 -4.34 2.85
C PHE A 241 5.59 -4.66 2.49
N TYR A 242 4.67 -4.48 3.42
CA TYR A 242 3.25 -4.80 3.27
C TYR A 242 2.40 -4.04 4.28
N TRP A 243 1.09 -4.30 4.30
CA TRP A 243 0.10 -3.53 5.08
C TRP A 243 0.38 -3.44 6.60
N ASP A 244 1.08 -4.40 7.20
CA ASP A 244 1.45 -4.40 8.63
C ASP A 244 2.92 -4.00 8.89
N ASN A 245 3.77 -3.86 7.88
CA ASN A 245 5.18 -3.51 8.04
C ASN A 245 5.61 -2.42 7.06
N LYS A 246 5.83 -1.20 7.59
CA LYS A 246 6.18 -0.01 6.80
C LYS A 246 7.67 0.31 6.77
N TYR A 247 8.51 -0.41 7.52
CA TYR A 247 9.94 -0.05 7.67
C TYR A 247 10.67 0.10 6.33
N ALA A 248 10.55 -0.85 5.41
CA ALA A 248 11.24 -0.74 4.12
C ALA A 248 10.77 0.47 3.31
N GLY A 249 9.45 0.71 3.22
CA GLY A 249 8.89 1.84 2.48
C GLY A 249 9.35 3.20 3.05
N LEU A 250 9.28 3.38 4.37
CA LEU A 250 9.75 4.62 5.00
C LEU A 250 11.25 4.83 4.84
N GLN A 251 12.06 3.76 4.90
CA GLN A 251 13.51 3.81 4.70
C GLN A 251 13.85 4.25 3.27
N VAL A 252 13.12 3.77 2.27
CA VAL A 252 13.25 4.18 0.86
C VAL A 252 12.87 5.66 0.69
N LEU A 253 11.72 6.10 1.24
CA LEU A 253 11.30 7.51 1.16
C LEU A 253 12.31 8.46 1.83
N LEU A 254 12.80 8.11 3.01
CA LEU A 254 13.80 8.93 3.73
C LEU A 254 15.15 8.95 3.01
N THR A 255 15.48 7.88 2.27
CA THR A 255 16.64 7.90 1.35
C THR A 255 16.43 8.89 0.21
N LYS A 256 15.23 8.94 -0.37
CA LYS A 256 14.88 9.96 -1.38
C LYS A 256 15.02 11.38 -0.81
N VAL A 257 14.53 11.63 0.42
CA VAL A 257 14.71 12.92 1.11
C VAL A 257 16.20 13.27 1.27
N LEU A 258 17.05 12.31 1.70
CA LEU A 258 18.48 12.50 1.82
C LEU A 258 19.14 12.91 0.49
N LEU A 259 18.75 12.28 -0.61
CA LEU A 259 19.32 12.51 -1.94
C LEU A 259 18.86 13.83 -2.56
N GLN A 260 17.64 14.28 -2.25
CA GLN A 260 17.05 15.49 -2.84
C GLN A 260 17.40 16.80 -2.10
N ALA A 261 17.48 16.77 -0.79
CA ALA A 261 17.47 17.99 0.03
C ALA A 261 18.82 18.37 0.67
N GLY A 262 19.86 17.56 0.52
CA GLY A 262 21.14 17.80 1.24
C GLY A 262 21.00 17.83 2.77
N SER A 263 19.89 17.59 3.28
CA SER A 263 19.23 17.34 4.57
C SER A 263 20.04 17.54 5.86
N ALA A 264 20.95 18.53 5.93
CA ALA A 264 21.43 19.01 7.22
C ALA A 264 20.24 19.66 7.98
N PRO A 265 19.98 19.36 9.27
CA PRO A 265 20.85 18.71 10.25
C PRO A 265 20.66 17.18 10.38
N TYR A 266 19.72 16.55 9.70
CA TYR A 266 19.32 15.14 9.90
C TYR A 266 20.13 14.12 9.07
N SER A 267 21.11 14.55 8.28
CA SER A 267 21.85 13.70 7.33
C SER A 267 22.48 12.44 7.96
N SER A 268 22.93 12.52 9.21
CA SER A 268 23.50 11.35 9.92
C SER A 268 22.46 10.25 10.15
N VAL A 269 21.25 10.61 10.60
CA VAL A 269 20.16 9.65 10.83
C VAL A 269 19.61 9.15 9.50
N LEU A 270 19.44 10.03 8.51
CA LEU A 270 18.95 9.65 7.18
C LEU A 270 19.90 8.68 6.45
N LYS A 271 21.22 8.78 6.67
CA LYS A 271 22.19 7.76 6.18
C LYS A 271 22.01 6.40 6.85
N GLN A 272 21.54 6.33 8.09
CA GLN A 272 21.22 5.06 8.73
C GLN A 272 19.96 4.44 8.10
N TYR A 273 18.94 5.25 7.80
CA TYR A 273 17.79 4.80 7.03
C TYR A 273 18.18 4.32 5.62
N GLN A 274 19.06 5.06 4.91
CA GLN A 274 19.60 4.66 3.62
C GLN A 274 20.26 3.28 3.68
N ALA A 275 21.11 3.00 4.66
CA ALA A 275 21.75 1.69 4.79
C ALA A 275 20.73 0.54 4.95
N LYS A 276 19.56 0.80 5.57
CA LYS A 276 18.48 -0.19 5.68
C LYS A 276 17.68 -0.32 4.37
N ALA A 277 17.42 0.79 3.69
CA ALA A 277 16.80 0.78 2.35
C ALA A 277 17.67 0.01 1.34
N GLU A 278 18.97 0.26 1.34
CA GLU A 278 19.92 -0.48 0.50
C GLU A 278 19.90 -1.98 0.79
N PHE A 279 19.82 -2.39 2.06
CA PHE A 279 19.67 -3.79 2.44
C PHE A 279 18.40 -4.40 1.82
N PHE A 280 17.25 -3.73 1.95
CA PHE A 280 15.97 -4.19 1.37
C PHE A 280 16.04 -4.32 -0.16
N VAL A 281 16.46 -3.25 -0.83
CA VAL A 281 16.58 -3.23 -2.30
C VAL A 281 17.55 -4.30 -2.80
N CYS A 282 18.72 -4.43 -2.15
CA CYS A 282 19.70 -5.46 -2.51
C CYS A 282 19.19 -6.88 -2.25
N ALA A 283 18.39 -7.10 -1.18
CA ALA A 283 17.78 -8.41 -0.94
C ALA A 283 16.80 -8.81 -2.04
N CYS A 284 15.95 -7.86 -2.49
CA CYS A 284 15.04 -8.09 -3.63
C CYS A 284 15.81 -8.33 -4.95
N LEU A 285 16.90 -7.60 -5.18
CA LEU A 285 17.75 -7.72 -6.37
C LEU A 285 18.74 -8.88 -6.32
N GLN A 286 18.70 -9.75 -5.31
CA GLN A 286 19.63 -10.89 -5.14
C GLN A 286 21.10 -10.45 -5.03
N LYS A 287 21.36 -9.36 -4.29
CA LYS A 287 22.70 -8.77 -4.12
C LYS A 287 23.27 -8.90 -2.70
N ASN A 288 22.51 -9.44 -1.75
CA ASN A 288 22.89 -9.63 -0.35
C ASN A 288 23.22 -11.09 -0.06
N LYS A 289 24.36 -11.62 -0.46
CA LYS A 289 24.74 -13.04 -0.27
C LYS A 289 24.36 -13.58 1.12
N GLY A 290 23.47 -14.60 1.14
CA GLY A 290 22.94 -15.21 2.36
C GLY A 290 21.82 -14.42 3.06
N HIS A 291 21.47 -13.24 2.56
CA HIS A 291 20.40 -12.39 3.08
C HIS A 291 19.40 -11.96 2.00
N ASP A 292 19.44 -12.58 0.84
CA ASP A 292 18.49 -12.32 -0.25
C ASP A 292 17.11 -12.87 0.07
N VAL A 293 16.08 -12.32 -0.61
CA VAL A 293 14.73 -12.88 -0.63
C VAL A 293 14.79 -14.21 -1.37
N LYS A 294 14.08 -15.22 -0.89
CA LYS A 294 13.97 -16.51 -1.60
C LYS A 294 13.35 -16.30 -2.98
N MET A 295 13.61 -17.23 -3.90
CA MET A 295 12.99 -17.26 -5.22
C MET A 295 12.30 -18.58 -5.48
N THR A 296 11.17 -18.55 -6.17
CA THR A 296 10.56 -19.75 -6.74
C THR A 296 11.45 -20.32 -7.85
N PRO A 297 11.28 -21.60 -8.26
CA PRO A 297 12.00 -22.15 -9.40
C PRO A 297 11.79 -21.38 -10.71
N GLY A 298 10.66 -20.65 -10.85
CA GLY A 298 10.35 -19.79 -12.00
C GLY A 298 10.91 -18.37 -11.91
N GLY A 299 11.67 -18.03 -10.85
CA GLY A 299 12.33 -16.73 -10.73
C GLY A 299 11.48 -15.64 -10.04
N LEU A 300 10.31 -15.98 -9.49
CA LEU A 300 9.52 -15.02 -8.70
C LEU A 300 10.08 -14.92 -7.28
N LEU A 301 10.12 -13.72 -6.71
CA LEU A 301 10.45 -13.51 -5.31
C LEU A 301 9.38 -14.18 -4.43
N TYR A 302 9.83 -14.88 -3.38
CA TYR A 302 9.00 -15.69 -2.51
C TYR A 302 9.19 -15.26 -1.06
N PHE A 303 8.13 -14.72 -0.47
CA PHE A 303 8.11 -14.20 0.90
C PHE A 303 7.28 -15.09 1.82
N ASP A 304 6.07 -15.48 1.39
CA ASP A 304 5.13 -16.22 2.20
C ASP A 304 4.35 -17.26 1.36
N ASP A 305 3.88 -18.32 2.03
CA ASP A 305 3.02 -19.36 1.43
C ASP A 305 1.62 -18.81 1.08
N TRP A 306 1.14 -17.84 1.86
CA TRP A 306 -0.17 -17.22 1.69
C TRP A 306 -0.05 -15.86 1.01
N ASN A 307 -0.81 -15.67 -0.07
CA ASN A 307 -0.92 -14.39 -0.80
C ASN A 307 0.45 -13.73 -1.12
N ASN A 308 1.40 -14.53 -1.60
CA ASN A 308 2.77 -14.05 -1.88
C ASN A 308 2.81 -12.79 -2.76
N MET A 309 1.84 -12.59 -3.67
CA MET A 309 1.85 -11.49 -4.63
C MET A 309 1.72 -10.10 -3.99
N GLN A 310 1.25 -9.98 -2.74
CA GLN A 310 1.22 -8.69 -2.04
C GLN A 310 2.62 -8.11 -1.73
N TYR A 311 3.67 -8.93 -1.73
CA TYR A 311 5.04 -8.54 -1.40
C TYR A 311 5.93 -8.24 -2.64
N PRO A 312 6.00 -9.09 -3.68
CA PRO A 312 6.90 -8.88 -4.82
C PRO A 312 6.61 -7.60 -5.60
N GLN A 313 5.37 -7.16 -5.66
CA GLN A 313 4.96 -5.96 -6.41
C GLN A 313 5.57 -4.66 -5.90
N VAL A 314 6.08 -4.65 -4.67
CA VAL A 314 6.75 -3.49 -4.07
C VAL A 314 8.27 -3.57 -4.12
N CYS A 315 8.81 -4.68 -4.65
CA CYS A 315 10.23 -4.85 -4.88
C CYS A 315 10.63 -4.36 -6.28
N PRO A 316 11.82 -3.75 -6.43
CA PRO A 316 12.32 -3.42 -7.75
C PRO A 316 12.51 -4.71 -8.58
N VAL A 317 11.94 -4.73 -9.79
CA VAL A 317 12.10 -5.86 -10.71
C VAL A 317 13.52 -5.84 -11.25
N PRO A 318 14.27 -6.95 -11.22
CA PRO A 318 15.54 -7.04 -11.94
C PRO A 318 15.26 -6.86 -13.44
N GLY A 319 15.84 -5.81 -14.04
CA GLY A 319 15.79 -5.57 -15.48
C GLY A 319 16.70 -6.51 -16.26
#